data_bd5348d11bf8af7f121459ad3ba26bad
#
_entry.id   bd5348d11bf8af7f121459ad3ba26bad
#
_cell.length_a   1.000
_cell.length_b   1.000
_cell.length_c   1.000
_cell.angle_alpha   90.00
_cell.angle_beta   90.00
_cell.angle_gamma   90.00
#
_symmetry.space_group_name_H-M   'P 1'
#
loop_
_entity.id
_entity.type
_entity.pdbx_description
1 polymer ?
#
loop_
_entity_poly.entity_id
_entity_poly.type
_entity_poly.pdbx_seq_one_letter_code
_entity_poly.pdbx_strand_id
1 'polypeptide(L)'
;MQLVGWPEGKIILSEAVIYVACAPKSNSACLAVDAATADVRQYGSGSGVPAWLRDAHYQGAAALGHGKGYKYPHDYPHHWVEQQYLPDSLKEHRYYEATDSGAEAAMAERWKKRCGKE
;
A
#
# COMPACT_ATOMS: atom_id res chain seq x y z
N MET A 1 -12.41 -15.88 15.21
CA MET A 1 -12.91 -15.86 16.59
C MET A 1 -14.44 -15.92 16.64
N GLN A 2 -15.16 -15.07 15.91
CA GLN A 2 -16.65 -15.05 15.94
C GLN A 2 -17.31 -16.37 15.53
N LEU A 3 -16.72 -17.14 14.61
CA LEU A 3 -17.27 -18.42 14.13
C LEU A 3 -16.84 -19.63 14.95
N VAL A 4 -15.69 -19.56 15.63
CA VAL A 4 -15.13 -20.69 16.38
C VAL A 4 -15.51 -20.63 17.87
N GLY A 5 -15.60 -19.42 18.43
CA GLY A 5 -15.94 -19.24 19.83
C GLY A 5 -14.85 -19.64 20.82
N TRP A 6 -15.19 -19.65 22.10
CA TRP A 6 -14.40 -20.17 23.21
C TRP A 6 -14.90 -21.56 23.57
N PRO A 7 -13.99 -22.49 23.99
CA PRO A 7 -12.58 -22.28 24.32
C PRO A 7 -11.59 -22.42 23.15
N GLU A 8 -12.01 -22.89 21.98
CA GLU A 8 -11.13 -23.20 20.83
C GLU A 8 -10.44 -21.96 20.27
N GLY A 9 -11.10 -20.81 20.29
CA GLY A 9 -10.54 -19.54 19.84
C GLY A 9 -9.25 -19.10 20.53
N LYS A 10 -9.02 -19.58 21.79
CA LYS A 10 -7.77 -19.29 22.50
C LYS A 10 -6.54 -19.93 21.85
N ILE A 11 -6.71 -21.07 21.18
CA ILE A 11 -5.61 -21.78 20.51
C ILE A 11 -5.14 -20.95 19.31
N ILE A 12 -6.08 -20.51 18.48
CA ILE A 12 -5.79 -19.64 17.31
C ILE A 12 -5.14 -18.31 17.76
N LEU A 13 -5.66 -17.73 18.83
CA LEU A 13 -5.09 -16.50 19.37
C LEU A 13 -3.67 -16.72 19.91
N SER A 14 -3.41 -17.84 20.59
CA SER A 14 -2.09 -18.18 21.09
C SER A 14 -1.07 -18.34 19.95
N GLU A 15 -1.45 -18.99 18.86
CA GLU A 15 -0.62 -19.13 17.68
C GLU A 15 -0.25 -17.76 17.09
N ALA A 16 -1.23 -16.87 16.94
CA ALA A 16 -1.00 -15.49 16.46
C ALA A 16 -0.05 -14.71 17.39
N VAL A 17 -0.21 -14.83 18.70
CA VAL A 17 0.67 -14.19 19.69
C VAL A 17 2.10 -14.71 19.58
N ILE A 18 2.29 -16.02 19.49
CA ILE A 18 3.60 -16.65 19.35
C ILE A 18 4.27 -16.18 18.04
N TYR A 19 3.53 -16.20 16.94
CA TYR A 19 4.03 -15.73 15.65
C TYR A 19 4.56 -14.30 15.73
N VAL A 20 3.77 -13.37 16.28
CA VAL A 20 4.17 -11.97 16.42
C VAL A 20 5.34 -11.80 17.39
N ALA A 21 5.34 -12.54 18.51
CA ALA A 21 6.40 -12.47 19.52
C ALA A 21 7.75 -12.98 18.99
N CYS A 22 7.73 -13.98 18.12
CA CYS A 22 8.94 -14.57 17.52
C CYS A 22 9.37 -13.90 16.23
N ALA A 23 8.54 -13.02 15.63
CA ALA A 23 8.88 -12.33 14.40
C ALA A 23 10.05 -11.37 14.58
N PRO A 24 10.94 -11.25 13.60
CA PRO A 24 11.97 -10.21 13.59
C PRO A 24 11.33 -8.82 13.71
N LYS A 25 11.92 -7.97 14.54
CA LYS A 25 11.40 -6.63 14.76
C LYS A 25 11.80 -5.70 13.62
N SER A 26 10.81 -4.95 13.13
CA SER A 26 11.00 -3.85 12.19
C SER A 26 10.01 -2.74 12.53
N ASN A 27 10.43 -1.49 12.40
CA ASN A 27 9.58 -0.31 12.53
C ASN A 27 9.30 0.35 11.19
N SER A 28 9.67 -0.26 10.07
CA SER A 28 9.51 0.29 8.72
C SER A 28 8.09 0.71 8.41
N ALA A 29 7.10 -0.11 8.80
CA ALA A 29 5.69 0.20 8.61
C ALA A 29 5.22 1.40 9.46
N CYS A 30 5.73 1.53 10.69
CA CYS A 30 5.42 2.66 11.57
C CYS A 30 6.01 3.96 10.98
N LEU A 31 7.26 3.95 10.60
CA LEU A 31 7.92 5.11 9.97
C LEU A 31 7.20 5.52 8.67
N ALA A 32 6.79 4.56 7.87
CA ALA A 32 6.06 4.81 6.62
C ALA A 32 4.73 5.55 6.86
N VAL A 33 3.92 5.09 7.83
CA VAL A 33 2.63 5.73 8.12
C VAL A 33 2.80 7.08 8.79
N ASP A 34 3.82 7.25 9.64
CA ASP A 34 4.11 8.54 10.28
C ASP A 34 4.54 9.58 9.24
N ALA A 35 5.42 9.23 8.31
CA ALA A 35 5.84 10.09 7.22
C ALA A 35 4.66 10.47 6.29
N ALA A 36 3.85 9.50 5.90
CA ALA A 36 2.67 9.76 5.09
C ALA A 36 1.65 10.68 5.81
N THR A 37 1.48 10.47 7.13
CA THR A 37 0.60 11.31 7.95
C THR A 37 1.12 12.74 8.07
N ALA A 38 2.44 12.92 8.19
CA ALA A 38 3.05 14.25 8.22
C ALA A 38 2.80 15.00 6.91
N ASP A 39 2.93 14.34 5.75
CA ASP A 39 2.64 14.93 4.46
C ASP A 39 1.17 15.32 4.31
N VAL A 40 0.24 14.46 4.74
CA VAL A 40 -1.19 14.80 4.74
C VAL A 40 -1.49 16.02 5.60
N ARG A 41 -0.82 16.15 6.74
CA ARG A 41 -0.97 17.35 7.61
C ARG A 41 -0.37 18.60 7.00
N GLN A 42 0.77 18.48 6.34
CA GLN A 42 1.50 19.61 5.74
C GLN A 42 0.85 20.11 4.46
N TYR A 43 0.50 19.20 3.55
CA TYR A 43 -0.02 19.55 2.22
C TYR A 43 -1.55 19.53 2.17
N GLY A 44 -2.20 19.04 3.21
CA GLY A 44 -3.64 18.93 3.34
C GLY A 44 -4.26 17.88 2.40
N SER A 45 -5.53 17.58 2.64
CA SER A 45 -6.33 16.74 1.74
C SER A 45 -6.58 17.41 0.37
N GLY A 46 -6.20 18.68 0.21
CA GLY A 46 -6.36 19.48 -1.01
C GLY A 46 -5.35 19.19 -2.12
N SER A 47 -4.26 18.46 -1.85
CA SER A 47 -3.33 18.03 -2.90
C SER A 47 -3.97 17.09 -3.92
N GLY A 48 -5.12 16.54 -3.58
CA GLY A 48 -6.05 15.86 -4.48
C GLY A 48 -5.58 14.49 -4.99
N VAL A 49 -6.51 13.56 -5.09
CA VAL A 49 -6.27 12.30 -5.81
C VAL A 49 -6.08 12.63 -7.29
N PRO A 50 -5.04 12.11 -7.98
CA PRO A 50 -4.86 12.28 -9.41
C PRO A 50 -6.14 11.94 -10.19
N ALA A 51 -6.44 12.71 -11.26
CA ALA A 51 -7.72 12.59 -11.97
C ALA A 51 -7.98 11.17 -12.52
N TRP A 52 -6.94 10.48 -12.96
CA TRP A 52 -7.03 9.10 -13.46
C TRP A 52 -7.32 8.06 -12.38
N LEU A 53 -7.07 8.36 -11.09
CA LEU A 53 -7.38 7.48 -9.97
C LEU A 53 -8.74 7.78 -9.33
N ARG A 54 -9.44 8.82 -9.79
CA ARG A 54 -10.77 9.16 -9.27
C ARG A 54 -11.81 8.23 -9.84
N ASP A 55 -12.82 7.92 -9.03
CA ASP A 55 -13.94 7.08 -9.47
C ASP A 55 -14.62 7.65 -10.72
N ALA A 56 -14.79 6.80 -11.72
CA ALA A 56 -15.40 7.13 -13.01
C ALA A 56 -16.78 6.48 -13.20
N HIS A 57 -17.32 5.79 -12.19
CA HIS A 57 -18.55 5.01 -12.31
C HIS A 57 -19.84 5.81 -12.09
N TYR A 58 -19.75 7.09 -11.71
CA TYR A 58 -20.93 7.92 -11.49
C TYR A 58 -21.25 8.80 -12.70
N GLN A 59 -22.52 9.17 -12.83
CA GLN A 59 -23.00 10.04 -13.91
C GLN A 59 -22.33 11.41 -13.86
N GLY A 60 -21.69 11.84 -14.95
CA GLY A 60 -20.94 13.09 -15.02
C GLY A 60 -19.44 12.98 -14.76
N ALA A 61 -18.95 11.84 -14.28
CA ALA A 61 -17.52 11.63 -14.02
C ALA A 61 -16.65 11.86 -15.27
N ALA A 62 -17.12 11.40 -16.42
CA ALA A 62 -16.43 11.57 -17.69
C ALA A 62 -16.25 13.04 -18.09
N ALA A 63 -17.23 13.91 -17.81
CA ALA A 63 -17.16 15.35 -18.06
C ALA A 63 -16.12 16.04 -17.18
N LEU A 64 -15.85 15.48 -16.00
CA LEU A 64 -14.82 15.93 -15.07
C LEU A 64 -13.43 15.32 -15.34
N GLY A 65 -13.31 14.47 -16.36
CA GLY A 65 -12.05 13.78 -16.71
C GLY A 65 -11.61 12.71 -15.72
N HIS A 66 -12.52 12.25 -14.84
CA HIS A 66 -12.20 11.22 -13.85
C HIS A 66 -11.93 9.89 -14.52
N GLY A 67 -10.93 9.16 -14.06
CA GLY A 67 -10.54 7.86 -14.60
C GLY A 67 -9.86 7.90 -15.98
N LYS A 68 -9.78 9.07 -16.61
CA LYS A 68 -9.15 9.19 -17.93
C LYS A 68 -7.64 8.94 -17.83
N GLY A 69 -7.17 7.93 -18.58
CA GLY A 69 -5.76 7.55 -18.58
C GLY A 69 -5.37 6.57 -17.47
N TYR A 70 -6.35 6.04 -16.70
CA TYR A 70 -6.09 4.97 -15.76
C TYR A 70 -5.59 3.72 -16.49
N LYS A 71 -4.49 3.18 -15.99
CA LYS A 71 -3.91 1.94 -16.49
C LYS A 71 -4.32 0.81 -15.54
N TYR A 72 -5.12 -0.14 -16.03
CA TYR A 72 -5.57 -1.26 -15.21
C TYR A 72 -4.45 -2.30 -15.08
N PRO A 73 -3.91 -2.55 -13.87
CA PRO A 73 -2.72 -3.40 -13.73
C PRO A 73 -2.88 -4.82 -14.26
N HIS A 74 -4.11 -5.37 -14.22
CA HIS A 74 -4.37 -6.74 -14.71
C HIS A 74 -4.22 -6.90 -16.23
N ASP A 75 -4.21 -5.81 -16.99
CA ASP A 75 -3.96 -5.83 -18.45
C ASP A 75 -2.46 -5.86 -18.80
N TYR A 76 -1.59 -5.84 -17.79
CA TYR A 76 -0.14 -5.76 -17.93
C TYR A 76 0.56 -7.01 -17.37
N PRO A 77 1.77 -7.34 -17.86
CA PRO A 77 2.56 -8.45 -17.33
C PRO A 77 2.78 -8.34 -15.83
N HIS A 78 2.72 -9.48 -15.15
CA HIS A 78 2.85 -9.58 -13.68
C HIS A 78 1.84 -8.74 -12.88
N HIS A 79 0.74 -8.30 -13.51
CA HIS A 79 -0.28 -7.44 -12.91
C HIS A 79 0.31 -6.17 -12.29
N TRP A 80 1.28 -5.59 -12.97
CA TRP A 80 1.94 -4.36 -12.57
C TRP A 80 2.15 -3.43 -13.76
N VAL A 81 1.96 -2.14 -13.53
CA VAL A 81 2.22 -1.09 -14.51
C VAL A 81 2.74 0.16 -13.80
N GLU A 82 3.70 0.82 -14.40
CA GLU A 82 4.17 2.10 -13.87
C GLU A 82 3.11 3.17 -14.06
N GLN A 83 2.64 3.70 -12.95
CA GLN A 83 1.62 4.74 -12.90
C GLN A 83 1.86 5.60 -11.66
N GLN A 84 1.64 6.90 -11.78
CA GLN A 84 1.72 7.81 -10.64
C GLN A 84 0.48 7.66 -9.77
N TYR A 85 0.67 7.39 -8.48
CA TYR A 85 -0.40 7.25 -7.48
C TYR A 85 -0.48 8.46 -6.54
N LEU A 86 0.63 9.17 -6.34
CA LEU A 86 0.67 10.36 -5.51
C LEU A 86 0.33 11.62 -6.32
N PRO A 87 -0.19 12.66 -5.66
CA PRO A 87 -0.36 14.00 -6.26
C PRO A 87 0.97 14.53 -6.80
N ASP A 88 0.90 15.47 -7.75
CA ASP A 88 2.10 16.03 -8.37
C ASP A 88 3.07 16.66 -7.37
N SER A 89 2.55 17.27 -6.30
CA SER A 89 3.35 17.85 -5.22
C SER A 89 4.13 16.82 -4.39
N LEU A 90 3.72 15.55 -4.42
CA LEU A 90 4.28 14.47 -3.61
C LEU A 90 4.83 13.32 -4.47
N LYS A 91 4.86 13.46 -5.80
CA LYS A 91 5.19 12.37 -6.73
C LYS A 91 6.55 11.73 -6.48
N GLU A 92 7.50 12.45 -5.93
CA GLU A 92 8.85 11.97 -5.61
C GLU A 92 8.97 11.40 -4.18
N HIS A 93 7.92 11.54 -3.36
CA HIS A 93 7.95 11.07 -1.99
C HIS A 93 7.89 9.54 -1.94
N ARG A 94 8.64 8.99 -1.01
CA ARG A 94 8.63 7.55 -0.69
C ARG A 94 8.49 7.41 0.81
N TYR A 95 7.54 6.58 1.22
CA TYR A 95 7.21 6.41 2.64
C TYR A 95 7.76 5.12 3.22
N TYR A 96 7.73 4.05 2.42
CA TYR A 96 8.18 2.75 2.88
C TYR A 96 9.57 2.44 2.34
N GLU A 97 10.48 2.17 3.27
CA GLU A 97 11.82 1.66 2.99
C GLU A 97 11.97 0.31 3.68
N ALA A 98 12.14 -0.73 2.87
CA ALA A 98 12.32 -2.07 3.39
C ALA A 98 13.68 -2.19 4.09
N THR A 99 13.67 -2.84 5.26
CA THR A 99 14.90 -3.23 5.95
C THR A 99 15.35 -4.62 5.48
N ASP A 100 16.49 -5.07 5.97
CA ASP A 100 16.97 -6.45 5.80
C ASP A 100 16.39 -7.42 6.85
N SER A 101 15.47 -6.94 7.68
CA SER A 101 14.90 -7.70 8.79
C SER A 101 13.80 -8.65 8.30
N GLY A 102 13.88 -9.91 8.72
CA GLY A 102 12.84 -10.90 8.48
C GLY A 102 12.48 -11.11 7.02
N ALA A 103 11.21 -10.96 6.69
CA ALA A 103 10.69 -11.15 5.34
C ALA A 103 10.86 -9.93 4.42
N GLU A 104 11.25 -8.76 4.94
CA GLU A 104 11.27 -7.51 4.19
C GLU A 104 12.26 -7.54 3.03
N ALA A 105 13.45 -8.10 3.23
CA ALA A 105 14.45 -8.26 2.17
C ALA A 105 13.89 -9.05 0.98
N ALA A 106 13.27 -10.19 1.26
CA ALA A 106 12.68 -11.04 0.21
C ALA A 106 11.47 -10.37 -0.48
N MET A 107 10.71 -9.55 0.25
CA MET A 107 9.61 -8.75 -0.30
C MET A 107 10.15 -7.65 -1.22
N ALA A 108 11.20 -6.96 -0.82
CA ALA A 108 11.85 -5.91 -1.62
C ALA A 108 12.40 -6.47 -2.93
N GLU A 109 13.08 -7.62 -2.89
CA GLU A 109 13.59 -8.30 -4.09
C GLU A 109 12.46 -8.72 -5.05
N ARG A 110 11.38 -9.30 -4.52
CA ARG A 110 10.19 -9.63 -5.34
C ARG A 110 9.58 -8.40 -5.98
N TRP A 111 9.56 -7.29 -5.26
CA TRP A 111 9.05 -6.02 -5.76
C TRP A 111 9.93 -5.48 -6.90
N LYS A 112 11.26 -5.45 -6.75
CA LYS A 112 12.20 -5.03 -7.81
C LYS A 112 12.00 -5.83 -9.08
N LYS A 113 11.94 -7.16 -8.98
CA LYS A 113 11.69 -8.05 -10.13
C LYS A 113 10.36 -7.75 -10.81
N ARG A 114 9.30 -7.51 -10.04
CA ARG A 114 7.99 -7.17 -10.62
C ARG A 114 8.02 -5.85 -11.38
N CYS A 115 8.76 -4.87 -10.89
CA CYS A 115 8.89 -3.55 -11.51
C CYS A 115 9.89 -3.50 -12.67
N GLY A 116 10.61 -4.61 -12.98
CA GLY A 116 11.70 -4.61 -13.97
C GLY A 116 12.88 -3.70 -13.59
N LYS A 117 13.10 -3.50 -12.30
CA LYS A 117 14.19 -2.71 -11.71
C LYS A 117 15.23 -3.69 -11.15
N GLU A 118 15.92 -4.42 -12.04
CA GLU A 118 17.07 -5.24 -11.66
C GLU A 118 18.32 -4.39 -11.46
#